data_7a4cb6fc7ab8a4873662913c38676a72
#
_entry.id   7a4cb6fc7ab8a4873662913c38676a72
#
_cell.length_a   1.000
_cell.length_b   1.000
_cell.length_c   1.000
_cell.angle_alpha   90.00
_cell.angle_beta   90.00
_cell.angle_gamma   90.00
#
_symmetry.space_group_name_H-M   'P 1'
#
loop_
_entity.id
_entity.type
_entity.pdbx_description
1 polymer ?
#
loop_
_entity_poly.entity_id
_entity_poly.type
_entity_poly.pdbx_seq_one_letter_code
_entity_poly.pdbx_strand_id
1 'polypeptide(L)'
;MKTIRDPVHGDMRFTREEMMMIDTPQFQRMRGIRQLGTSNLVFPGAVHSRFDHSLGTCFMVKRMTAFINQRAKTAGMPDPIDEDLARLIAAAALLHDITHIPFGHTFEDERRILPAHDDSSERLRFFLEQGALGDVLAQLGLQQDLVRFFLEGEKQAHPFAYQLVAGPICSDLLDYLKRDAFFTGLQLAYDDRLLNYLHLEQNQLCFDLYSENGFRQDAWSELVNLLRIRYSLTERVYFHHTKMVSGAMLSRLLEVLLEKGRIEVEELYHLRDDSFLYILEQRVRKIRPYRPLLDCFLARKLYKRVYMVAKNPLDLSHPAPEYMTRFQNEFHRNQNGARAELEKRLARHLNIPTSAIILYAPDIHMRLKAARVMVRVSAGPLKSLGDFKHPELEALNNRHQALWKFYLFMSPQYEHLFVKAGKFLEREIGLPNQLALFNRGQLTLGF
;
A
#
# COMPACT_ATOMS: atom_id res chain seq x y z
N MET A 1 18.82 4.00 26.19
CA MET A 1 18.74 3.85 24.74
C MET A 1 19.24 2.46 24.33
N LYS A 2 18.59 1.85 23.32
CA LYS A 2 19.02 0.57 22.74
C LYS A 2 19.27 0.79 21.24
N THR A 3 20.30 0.14 20.70
CA THR A 3 20.62 0.18 19.27
C THR A 3 20.15 -1.11 18.60
N ILE A 4 19.46 -0.98 17.46
CA ILE A 4 19.04 -2.08 16.59
C ILE A 4 19.73 -1.86 15.24
N ARG A 5 20.43 -2.90 14.74
CA ARG A 5 21.06 -2.86 13.42
C ARG A 5 20.03 -3.19 12.34
N ASP A 6 19.93 -2.32 11.35
CA ASP A 6 19.03 -2.46 10.21
C ASP A 6 19.86 -2.46 8.90
N PRO A 7 19.54 -3.32 7.91
CA PRO A 7 20.32 -3.39 6.68
C PRO A 7 20.15 -2.16 5.77
N VAL A 8 19.09 -1.39 5.95
CA VAL A 8 18.76 -0.21 5.13
C VAL A 8 19.27 1.08 5.76
N HIS A 9 19.05 1.25 7.08
CA HIS A 9 19.35 2.48 7.80
C HIS A 9 20.58 2.39 8.70
N GLY A 10 21.21 1.23 8.84
CA GLY A 10 22.34 1.05 9.73
C GLY A 10 21.92 0.95 11.20
N ASP A 11 22.60 1.68 12.08
CA ASP A 11 22.32 1.64 13.52
C ASP A 11 21.19 2.61 13.90
N MET A 12 20.04 2.06 14.24
CA MET A 12 18.87 2.80 14.71
C MET A 12 18.81 2.79 16.24
N ARG A 13 18.64 3.96 16.84
CA ARG A 13 18.59 4.12 18.30
C ARG A 13 17.16 4.33 18.78
N PHE A 14 16.76 3.56 19.81
CA PHE A 14 15.44 3.62 20.43
C PHE A 14 15.53 3.97 21.91
N THR A 15 14.58 4.78 22.40
CA THR A 15 14.45 5.14 23.81
C THR A 15 13.95 3.94 24.63
N ARG A 16 13.92 4.05 25.96
CA ARG A 16 13.35 3.03 26.82
C ARG A 16 11.85 2.85 26.54
N GLU A 17 11.11 3.93 26.35
CA GLU A 17 9.67 3.90 26.08
C GLU A 17 9.35 3.27 24.71
N GLU A 18 10.09 3.64 23.67
CA GLU A 18 9.98 2.99 22.37
C GLU A 18 10.24 1.48 22.47
N MET A 19 11.23 1.07 23.26
CA MET A 19 11.50 -0.35 23.49
C MET A 19 10.39 -1.07 24.25
N MET A 20 9.73 -0.40 25.21
CA MET A 20 8.58 -0.97 25.90
C MET A 20 7.45 -1.32 24.92
N MET A 21 7.17 -0.44 23.92
CA MET A 21 6.20 -0.71 22.86
C MET A 21 6.67 -1.82 21.92
N ILE A 22 7.94 -1.78 21.49
CA ILE A 22 8.54 -2.77 20.60
C ILE A 22 8.52 -4.18 21.21
N ASP A 23 8.76 -4.32 22.50
CA ASP A 23 8.86 -5.61 23.17
C ASP A 23 7.47 -6.25 23.48
N THR A 24 6.36 -5.58 23.11
CA THR A 24 5.01 -6.15 23.29
C THR A 24 4.72 -7.26 22.27
N PRO A 25 3.92 -8.29 22.64
CA PRO A 25 3.54 -9.36 21.72
C PRO A 25 2.86 -8.86 20.44
N GLN A 26 2.02 -7.81 20.54
CA GLN A 26 1.33 -7.21 19.41
C GLN A 26 2.31 -6.61 18.38
N PHE A 27 3.33 -5.89 18.85
CA PHE A 27 4.36 -5.35 17.98
C PHE A 27 5.26 -6.47 17.44
N GLN A 28 5.69 -7.43 18.25
CA GLN A 28 6.49 -8.59 17.84
C GLN A 28 5.77 -9.48 16.82
N ARG A 29 4.43 -9.48 16.80
CA ARG A 29 3.63 -10.17 15.78
C ARG A 29 3.99 -9.70 14.37
N MET A 30 4.27 -8.42 14.19
CA MET A 30 4.59 -7.83 12.88
C MET A 30 5.85 -8.42 12.22
N ARG A 31 6.75 -9.09 12.98
CA ARG A 31 7.88 -9.86 12.41
C ARG A 31 7.44 -10.97 11.47
N GLY A 32 6.25 -11.50 11.66
CA GLY A 32 5.70 -12.56 10.82
C GLY A 32 4.71 -12.05 9.77
N ILE A 33 4.61 -10.73 9.54
CA ILE A 33 3.76 -10.13 8.50
C ILE A 33 4.66 -9.44 7.48
N ARG A 34 4.70 -9.96 6.26
CA ARG A 34 5.52 -9.41 5.19
C ARG A 34 4.99 -8.06 4.74
N GLN A 35 5.90 -7.09 4.55
CA GLN A 35 5.58 -5.76 4.07
C GLN A 35 4.91 -5.80 2.69
N LEU A 36 5.42 -6.62 1.79
CA LEU A 36 4.97 -6.70 0.39
C LEU A 36 4.04 -7.90 0.09
N GLY A 37 3.44 -8.49 1.14
CA GLY A 37 2.50 -9.60 1.00
C GLY A 37 3.07 -10.77 0.20
N THR A 38 2.49 -11.09 -0.98
CA THR A 38 2.91 -12.20 -1.82
C THR A 38 4.03 -11.87 -2.82
N SER A 39 4.64 -10.68 -2.77
CA SER A 39 5.68 -10.26 -3.73
C SER A 39 6.94 -11.13 -3.69
N ASN A 40 7.19 -11.83 -2.58
CA ASN A 40 8.29 -12.81 -2.47
C ASN A 40 8.16 -13.98 -3.47
N LEU A 41 6.98 -14.20 -4.03
CA LEU A 41 6.79 -15.19 -5.12
C LEU A 41 7.40 -14.72 -6.46
N VAL A 42 7.73 -13.44 -6.56
CA VAL A 42 8.41 -12.82 -7.72
C VAL A 42 9.84 -12.43 -7.35
N PHE A 43 9.98 -11.73 -6.23
CA PHE A 43 11.25 -11.24 -5.68
C PHE A 43 11.59 -12.05 -4.42
N PRO A 44 12.35 -13.15 -4.52
CA PRO A 44 12.59 -14.02 -3.36
C PRO A 44 13.20 -13.30 -2.15
N GLY A 45 13.95 -12.22 -2.40
CA GLY A 45 14.51 -11.36 -1.35
C GLY A 45 13.49 -10.44 -0.64
N ALA A 46 12.28 -10.28 -1.18
CA ALA A 46 11.24 -9.43 -0.61
C ALA A 46 10.52 -10.11 0.57
N VAL A 47 11.28 -10.38 1.63
CA VAL A 47 10.83 -11.09 2.85
C VAL A 47 10.83 -10.21 4.10
N HIS A 48 11.22 -8.93 3.97
CA HIS A 48 11.19 -7.97 5.07
C HIS A 48 9.77 -7.80 5.62
N SER A 49 9.72 -7.56 6.91
CA SER A 49 8.49 -7.54 7.67
C SER A 49 8.00 -6.12 7.96
N ARG A 50 6.74 -6.01 8.36
CA ARG A 50 6.20 -4.75 8.88
C ARG A 50 6.89 -4.32 10.18
N PHE A 51 7.46 -5.25 10.93
CA PHE A 51 8.32 -4.94 12.06
C PHE A 51 9.53 -4.11 11.64
N ASP A 52 10.26 -4.55 10.61
CA ASP A 52 11.46 -3.86 10.13
C ASP A 52 11.09 -2.47 9.58
N HIS A 53 9.98 -2.39 8.85
CA HIS A 53 9.44 -1.15 8.31
C HIS A 53 9.02 -0.17 9.42
N SER A 54 8.27 -0.61 10.42
CA SER A 54 7.83 0.25 11.54
C SER A 54 9.02 0.83 12.33
N LEU A 55 10.08 0.04 12.53
CA LEU A 55 11.33 0.54 13.12
C LEU A 55 11.97 1.62 12.23
N GLY A 56 12.04 1.38 10.93
CA GLY A 56 12.58 2.32 9.96
C GLY A 56 11.75 3.61 9.85
N THR A 57 10.42 3.51 9.89
CA THR A 57 9.51 4.66 9.89
C THR A 57 9.73 5.53 11.13
N CYS A 58 9.85 4.93 12.31
CA CYS A 58 10.18 5.64 13.54
C CYS A 58 11.57 6.32 13.46
N PHE A 59 12.56 5.63 12.91
CA PHE A 59 13.88 6.20 12.70
C PHE A 59 13.84 7.40 11.75
N MET A 60 13.11 7.30 10.64
CA MET A 60 12.97 8.37 9.66
C MET A 60 12.23 9.58 10.21
N VAL A 61 11.14 9.40 10.98
CA VAL A 61 10.43 10.53 11.57
C VAL A 61 11.28 11.30 12.58
N LYS A 62 12.10 10.60 13.36
CA LYS A 62 13.05 11.24 14.30
C LYS A 62 14.08 12.07 13.54
N ARG A 63 14.58 11.61 12.40
CA ARG A 63 15.44 12.39 11.52
C ARG A 63 14.73 13.61 10.95
N MET A 64 13.52 13.45 10.41
CA MET A 64 12.72 14.58 9.88
C MET A 64 12.49 15.63 10.94
N THR A 65 12.08 15.25 12.15
CA THR A 65 11.89 16.15 13.29
C THR A 65 13.18 16.91 13.65
N ALA A 66 14.31 16.20 13.70
CA ALA A 66 15.61 16.81 14.01
C ALA A 66 16.02 17.85 12.95
N PHE A 67 15.83 17.56 11.65
CA PHE A 67 16.11 18.51 10.56
C PHE A 67 15.21 19.75 10.64
N ILE A 68 13.91 19.58 10.91
CA ILE A 68 12.95 20.68 11.04
C ILE A 68 13.33 21.59 12.22
N ASN A 69 13.61 21.01 13.40
CA ASN A 69 14.01 21.78 14.59
C ASN A 69 15.37 22.46 14.39
N GLN A 70 16.34 21.77 13.77
CA GLN A 70 17.63 22.36 13.46
C GLN A 70 17.52 23.58 12.53
N ARG A 71 16.64 23.49 11.55
CA ARG A 71 16.36 24.61 10.63
C ARG A 71 15.76 25.82 11.37
N ALA A 72 14.78 25.57 12.25
CA ALA A 72 14.20 26.63 13.08
C ALA A 72 15.26 27.32 13.96
N LYS A 73 16.13 26.54 14.64
CA LYS A 73 17.25 27.08 15.44
C LYS A 73 18.21 27.96 14.61
N THR A 74 18.54 27.50 13.39
CA THR A 74 19.40 28.28 12.49
C THR A 74 18.75 29.60 12.08
N ALA A 75 17.43 29.68 12.04
CA ALA A 75 16.64 30.90 11.78
C ALA A 75 16.38 31.72 13.06
N GLY A 76 16.93 31.34 14.22
CA GLY A 76 16.71 32.03 15.51
C GLY A 76 15.30 31.83 16.08
N MET A 77 14.57 30.79 15.64
CA MET A 77 13.24 30.49 16.11
C MET A 77 13.25 29.33 17.12
N PRO A 78 12.25 29.25 18.02
CA PRO A 78 12.09 28.10 18.90
C PRO A 78 11.81 26.84 18.10
N ASP A 79 12.06 25.67 18.72
CA ASP A 79 11.75 24.37 18.12
C ASP A 79 10.24 24.26 17.89
N PRO A 80 9.78 24.07 16.65
CA PRO A 80 8.34 23.93 16.34
C PRO A 80 7.78 22.58 16.79
N ILE A 81 8.64 21.62 17.07
CA ILE A 81 8.30 20.29 17.57
C ILE A 81 9.02 20.10 18.90
N ASP A 82 8.30 20.31 19.99
CA ASP A 82 8.81 20.11 21.35
C ASP A 82 9.01 18.62 21.68
N GLU A 83 9.51 18.31 22.86
CA GLU A 83 9.83 16.94 23.27
C GLU A 83 8.58 16.06 23.38
N ASP A 84 7.46 16.59 23.89
CA ASP A 84 6.23 15.82 24.06
C ASP A 84 5.58 15.50 22.70
N LEU A 85 5.53 16.46 21.80
CA LEU A 85 5.04 16.26 20.44
C LEU A 85 5.96 15.31 19.65
N ALA A 86 7.28 15.46 19.77
CA ALA A 86 8.24 14.56 19.14
C ALA A 86 8.10 13.12 19.64
N ARG A 87 7.83 12.94 20.95
CA ARG A 87 7.55 11.64 21.57
C ARG A 87 6.28 11.01 21.01
N LEU A 88 5.19 11.78 20.89
CA LEU A 88 3.94 11.30 20.30
C LEU A 88 4.11 10.91 18.82
N ILE A 89 4.77 11.76 18.03
CA ILE A 89 5.03 11.50 16.60
C ILE A 89 5.89 10.24 16.40
N ALA A 90 6.93 10.05 17.23
CA ALA A 90 7.77 8.85 17.16
C ALA A 90 6.99 7.57 17.52
N ALA A 91 6.13 7.62 18.55
CA ALA A 91 5.25 6.52 18.91
C ALA A 91 4.22 6.23 17.82
N ALA A 92 3.62 7.26 17.21
CA ALA A 92 2.70 7.10 16.09
C ALA A 92 3.39 6.47 14.87
N ALA A 93 4.59 6.93 14.52
CA ALA A 93 5.38 6.33 13.44
C ALA A 93 5.76 4.86 13.70
N LEU A 94 6.04 4.52 14.95
CA LEU A 94 6.31 3.14 15.35
C LEU A 94 5.08 2.25 15.19
N LEU A 95 3.88 2.75 15.50
CA LEU A 95 2.64 1.99 15.58
C LEU A 95 1.72 2.14 14.36
N HIS A 96 2.09 2.92 13.33
CA HIS A 96 1.20 3.21 12.19
C HIS A 96 0.69 1.96 11.47
N ASP A 97 1.49 0.91 11.43
CA ASP A 97 1.20 -0.37 10.77
C ASP A 97 0.69 -1.47 11.72
N ILE A 98 0.48 -1.17 13.02
CA ILE A 98 0.13 -2.18 14.03
C ILE A 98 -1.17 -2.92 13.72
N THR A 99 -2.10 -2.27 13.02
CA THR A 99 -3.41 -2.79 12.65
C THR A 99 -3.40 -3.77 11.48
N HIS A 100 -2.28 -3.94 10.80
CA HIS A 100 -2.21 -4.88 9.68
C HIS A 100 -2.41 -6.33 10.11
N ILE A 101 -3.20 -7.03 9.30
CA ILE A 101 -3.44 -8.48 9.38
C ILE A 101 -2.47 -9.22 8.46
N PRO A 102 -2.42 -10.56 8.46
CA PRO A 102 -1.54 -11.33 7.58
C PRO A 102 -1.64 -10.89 6.10
N PHE A 103 -0.50 -10.88 5.42
CA PHE A 103 -0.36 -10.43 4.02
C PHE A 103 -0.72 -8.96 3.74
N GLY A 104 -0.89 -8.15 4.79
CA GLY A 104 -1.07 -6.69 4.69
C GLY A 104 -2.24 -6.30 3.77
N HIS A 105 -1.97 -5.42 2.81
CA HIS A 105 -3.00 -4.89 1.88
C HIS A 105 -3.66 -5.91 0.95
N THR A 106 -3.22 -7.18 0.93
CA THR A 106 -3.75 -8.18 -0.01
C THR A 106 -5.26 -8.34 0.09
N PHE A 107 -5.83 -8.30 1.30
CA PHE A 107 -7.27 -8.47 1.51
C PHE A 107 -8.06 -7.17 1.41
N GLU A 108 -7.37 -6.05 1.49
CA GLU A 108 -7.91 -4.70 1.39
C GLU A 108 -8.01 -4.25 -0.09
N ASP A 109 -6.94 -4.50 -0.88
CA ASP A 109 -6.79 -3.96 -2.24
C ASP A 109 -7.25 -4.93 -3.33
N GLU A 110 -6.86 -6.23 -3.24
CA GLU A 110 -7.00 -7.14 -4.38
C GLU A 110 -8.46 -7.49 -4.71
N ARG A 111 -9.28 -7.71 -3.71
CA ARG A 111 -10.71 -7.99 -3.87
C ARG A 111 -11.60 -7.20 -2.89
N ARG A 112 -11.01 -6.32 -2.10
CA ARG A 112 -11.68 -5.50 -1.10
C ARG A 112 -12.61 -6.32 -0.19
N ILE A 113 -12.05 -7.39 0.39
CA ILE A 113 -12.79 -8.30 1.28
C ILE A 113 -12.96 -7.67 2.67
N LEU A 114 -11.93 -6.94 3.09
CA LEU A 114 -11.88 -6.24 4.38
C LEU A 114 -11.69 -4.74 4.15
N PRO A 115 -12.12 -3.89 5.09
CA PRO A 115 -11.79 -2.47 5.07
C PRO A 115 -10.28 -2.27 5.18
N ALA A 116 -9.79 -1.14 4.67
CA ALA A 116 -8.39 -0.77 4.82
C ALA A 116 -8.01 -0.71 6.31
N HIS A 117 -6.74 -1.00 6.61
CA HIS A 117 -6.23 -1.08 7.98
C HIS A 117 -6.35 0.25 8.74
N ASP A 118 -6.28 1.37 8.02
CA ASP A 118 -6.43 2.74 8.52
C ASP A 118 -7.88 3.25 8.56
N ASP A 119 -8.82 2.55 7.90
CA ASP A 119 -10.26 2.91 7.88
C ASP A 119 -11.05 2.27 9.04
N SER A 120 -10.47 1.32 9.80
CA SER A 120 -11.18 0.59 10.86
C SER A 120 -10.83 1.13 12.25
N SER A 121 -11.68 2.01 12.76
CA SER A 121 -11.55 2.53 14.13
C SER A 121 -11.65 1.44 15.19
N GLU A 122 -12.45 0.39 14.97
CA GLU A 122 -12.58 -0.74 15.86
C GLU A 122 -11.27 -1.55 15.95
N ARG A 123 -10.66 -1.86 14.79
CA ARG A 123 -9.36 -2.54 14.74
C ARG A 123 -8.26 -1.71 15.38
N LEU A 124 -8.25 -0.38 15.13
CA LEU A 124 -7.31 0.54 15.76
C LEU A 124 -7.41 0.48 17.29
N ARG A 125 -8.63 0.61 17.84
CA ARG A 125 -8.85 0.54 19.28
C ARG A 125 -8.49 -0.82 19.87
N PHE A 126 -8.80 -1.92 19.15
CA PHE A 126 -8.37 -3.26 19.57
C PHE A 126 -6.87 -3.33 19.83
N PHE A 127 -6.04 -2.80 18.93
CA PHE A 127 -4.58 -2.87 19.10
C PHE A 127 -4.02 -1.86 20.10
N LEU A 128 -4.58 -0.65 20.19
CA LEU A 128 -4.04 0.42 21.04
C LEU A 128 -4.61 0.42 22.46
N GLU A 129 -5.80 -0.16 22.67
CA GLU A 129 -6.47 -0.10 23.97
C GLU A 129 -6.46 -1.46 24.70
N GLN A 130 -6.11 -2.57 24.03
CA GLN A 130 -6.19 -3.90 24.63
C GLN A 130 -4.83 -4.61 24.67
N GLY A 131 -4.72 -5.56 25.62
CA GLY A 131 -3.55 -6.41 25.80
C GLY A 131 -2.29 -5.66 26.20
N ALA A 132 -1.15 -6.32 26.11
CA ALA A 132 0.13 -5.79 26.62
C ALA A 132 0.54 -4.44 25.98
N LEU A 133 0.22 -4.20 24.72
CA LEU A 133 0.49 -2.90 24.10
C LEU A 133 -0.41 -1.81 24.71
N GLY A 134 -1.71 -2.07 24.86
CA GLY A 134 -2.63 -1.14 25.50
C GLY A 134 -2.19 -0.77 26.92
N ASP A 135 -1.76 -1.76 27.72
CA ASP A 135 -1.24 -1.55 29.07
C ASP A 135 0.02 -0.67 29.08
N VAL A 136 0.96 -0.92 28.16
CA VAL A 136 2.18 -0.10 28.00
C VAL A 136 1.83 1.33 27.61
N LEU A 137 0.93 1.51 26.65
CA LEU A 137 0.52 2.85 26.20
C LEU A 137 -0.19 3.64 27.31
N ALA A 138 -1.03 2.98 28.10
CA ALA A 138 -1.66 3.57 29.27
C ALA A 138 -0.64 3.97 30.34
N GLN A 139 0.35 3.09 30.62
CA GLN A 139 1.45 3.38 31.54
C GLN A 139 2.30 4.59 31.08
N LEU A 140 2.52 4.74 29.77
CA LEU A 140 3.27 5.86 29.19
C LEU A 140 2.43 7.13 29.04
N GLY A 141 1.12 7.10 29.30
CA GLY A 141 0.20 8.23 29.09
C GLY A 141 -0.03 8.57 27.61
N LEU A 142 0.28 7.67 26.66
CA LEU A 142 0.18 7.90 25.23
C LEU A 142 -1.08 7.33 24.56
N GLN A 143 -1.83 6.49 25.27
CA GLN A 143 -2.92 5.70 24.67
C GLN A 143 -3.98 6.58 24.01
N GLN A 144 -4.55 7.54 24.75
CA GLN A 144 -5.62 8.40 24.25
C GLN A 144 -5.13 9.35 23.14
N ASP A 145 -3.91 9.85 23.25
CA ASP A 145 -3.33 10.75 22.27
C ASP A 145 -3.03 10.02 20.95
N LEU A 146 -2.58 8.77 21.00
CA LEU A 146 -2.37 7.95 19.79
C LEU A 146 -3.69 7.55 19.13
N VAL A 147 -4.72 7.18 19.88
CA VAL A 147 -6.05 6.92 19.32
C VAL A 147 -6.58 8.16 18.62
N ARG A 148 -6.48 9.34 19.27
CA ARG A 148 -6.87 10.61 18.67
C ARG A 148 -6.04 10.94 17.45
N PHE A 149 -4.73 10.77 17.51
CA PHE A 149 -3.80 11.02 16.40
C PHE A 149 -4.22 10.29 15.13
N PHE A 150 -4.54 9.01 15.22
CA PHE A 150 -4.94 8.23 14.05
C PHE A 150 -6.39 8.51 13.59
N LEU A 151 -7.32 8.76 14.53
CA LEU A 151 -8.73 9.01 14.18
C LEU A 151 -8.97 10.41 13.60
N GLU A 152 -8.28 11.41 14.10
CA GLU A 152 -8.42 12.80 13.64
C GLU A 152 -7.57 13.10 12.40
N GLY A 153 -6.42 12.41 12.26
CA GLY A 153 -5.51 12.62 11.13
C GLY A 153 -5.08 14.09 11.01
N GLU A 154 -5.25 14.68 9.84
CA GLU A 154 -4.92 16.10 9.59
C GLU A 154 -5.87 17.12 10.25
N LYS A 155 -6.94 16.67 10.92
CA LYS A 155 -7.90 17.57 11.61
C LYS A 155 -7.45 17.99 13.00
N GLN A 156 -6.37 17.39 13.52
CA GLN A 156 -5.81 17.73 14.84
C GLN A 156 -5.18 19.12 14.87
N ALA A 157 -4.84 19.59 16.07
CA ALA A 157 -4.24 20.93 16.29
C ALA A 157 -2.96 21.15 15.49
N HIS A 158 -2.17 20.09 15.29
CA HIS A 158 -0.93 20.09 14.53
C HIS A 158 -1.01 19.12 13.32
N PRO A 159 -1.66 19.50 12.19
CA PRO A 159 -1.76 18.65 11.01
C PRO A 159 -0.43 18.11 10.52
N PHE A 160 0.65 18.91 10.62
CA PHE A 160 1.99 18.48 10.22
C PHE A 160 2.48 17.25 10.99
N ALA A 161 2.05 17.06 12.24
CA ALA A 161 2.44 15.89 13.04
C ALA A 161 1.95 14.58 12.36
N TYR A 162 0.69 14.56 11.92
CA TYR A 162 0.17 13.45 11.14
C TYR A 162 0.83 13.34 9.76
N GLN A 163 1.08 14.48 9.10
CA GLN A 163 1.72 14.51 7.79
C GLN A 163 3.17 13.98 7.83
N LEU A 164 3.89 14.13 8.94
CA LEU A 164 5.21 13.54 9.14
C LEU A 164 5.18 12.00 9.14
N VAL A 165 4.07 11.40 9.59
CA VAL A 165 3.91 9.94 9.66
C VAL A 165 3.26 9.38 8.40
N ALA A 166 2.13 9.95 7.95
CA ALA A 166 1.26 9.40 6.91
C ALA A 166 0.94 10.37 5.75
N GLY A 167 1.65 11.49 5.64
CA GLY A 167 1.49 12.49 4.59
C GLY A 167 2.00 12.06 3.21
N PRO A 168 1.95 12.94 2.22
CA PRO A 168 2.43 12.65 0.87
C PRO A 168 3.94 12.43 0.76
N ILE A 169 4.73 13.16 1.56
CA ILE A 169 6.17 12.91 1.81
C ILE A 169 6.31 12.74 3.32
N CYS A 170 6.38 11.54 3.79
CA CYS A 170 6.34 11.18 5.20
C CYS A 170 7.40 10.13 5.54
N SER A 171 7.57 9.86 6.80
CA SER A 171 8.52 8.87 7.29
C SER A 171 8.22 7.46 6.79
N ASP A 172 6.94 7.08 6.71
CA ASP A 172 6.48 5.84 6.12
C ASP A 172 6.97 5.71 4.66
N LEU A 173 6.67 6.71 3.81
CA LEU A 173 7.11 6.73 2.41
C LEU A 173 8.64 6.66 2.29
N LEU A 174 9.36 7.44 3.08
CA LEU A 174 10.81 7.50 2.99
C LEU A 174 11.48 6.18 3.43
N ASP A 175 10.92 5.47 4.41
CA ASP A 175 11.42 4.14 4.76
C ASP A 175 11.11 3.12 3.66
N TYR A 176 9.81 2.95 3.26
CA TYR A 176 9.48 1.87 2.36
C TYR A 176 10.11 2.02 0.97
N LEU A 177 10.33 3.23 0.46
CA LEU A 177 10.99 3.40 -0.83
C LEU A 177 12.43 2.84 -0.82
N LYS A 178 13.19 3.08 0.25
CA LYS A 178 14.53 2.51 0.41
C LYS A 178 14.48 1.00 0.69
N ARG A 179 13.61 0.60 1.61
CA ARG A 179 13.50 -0.78 2.09
C ARG A 179 13.01 -1.73 1.00
N ASP A 180 11.94 -1.37 0.31
CA ASP A 180 11.39 -2.18 -0.78
C ASP A 180 12.37 -2.28 -1.95
N ALA A 181 13.06 -1.18 -2.31
CA ALA A 181 14.10 -1.21 -3.33
C ALA A 181 15.23 -2.17 -2.94
N PHE A 182 15.71 -2.09 -1.71
CA PHE A 182 16.78 -2.96 -1.20
C PHE A 182 16.38 -4.45 -1.24
N PHE A 183 15.23 -4.81 -0.68
CA PHE A 183 14.81 -6.20 -0.58
C PHE A 183 14.27 -6.80 -1.90
N THR A 184 13.88 -5.97 -2.85
CA THR A 184 13.55 -6.42 -4.22
C THR A 184 14.74 -6.45 -5.17
N GLY A 185 15.90 -5.92 -4.75
CA GLY A 185 17.10 -5.83 -5.56
C GLY A 185 17.05 -4.77 -6.66
N LEU A 186 16.09 -3.84 -6.57
CA LEU A 186 15.98 -2.72 -7.50
C LEU A 186 16.95 -1.60 -7.09
N GLN A 187 17.75 -1.13 -8.03
CA GLN A 187 18.69 -0.02 -7.81
C GLN A 187 17.96 1.32 -7.90
N LEU A 188 17.19 1.63 -6.85
CA LEU A 188 16.43 2.86 -6.72
C LEU A 188 16.83 3.51 -5.39
N ALA A 189 17.28 4.75 -5.43
CA ALA A 189 17.69 5.48 -4.24
C ALA A 189 17.37 6.97 -4.36
N TYR A 190 16.98 7.59 -3.25
CA TYR A 190 16.95 9.03 -3.08
C TYR A 190 18.07 9.45 -2.11
N ASP A 191 18.53 10.68 -2.24
CA ASP A 191 19.56 11.24 -1.36
C ASP A 191 18.92 11.77 -0.06
N ASP A 192 19.57 11.53 1.08
CA ASP A 192 19.13 12.02 2.39
C ASP A 192 19.13 13.56 2.50
N ARG A 193 19.80 14.26 1.58
CA ARG A 193 19.72 15.73 1.44
C ARG A 193 18.28 16.23 1.23
N LEU A 194 17.38 15.35 0.76
CA LEU A 194 15.94 15.62 0.63
C LEU A 194 15.33 16.13 1.95
N LEU A 195 15.83 15.67 3.10
CA LEU A 195 15.37 16.12 4.42
C LEU A 195 15.64 17.61 4.67
N ASN A 196 16.68 18.20 4.04
CA ASN A 196 16.98 19.62 4.14
C ASN A 196 15.93 20.53 3.48
N TYR A 197 15.08 19.96 2.63
CA TYR A 197 14.02 20.71 1.95
C TYR A 197 12.67 20.63 2.67
N LEU A 198 12.56 19.80 3.73
CA LEU A 198 11.36 19.76 4.55
C LEU A 198 11.25 21.04 5.40
N HIS A 199 10.06 21.60 5.44
CA HIS A 199 9.77 22.83 6.14
C HIS A 199 8.36 22.81 6.72
N LEU A 200 8.17 23.50 7.84
CA LEU A 200 6.86 23.78 8.41
C LEU A 200 6.45 25.20 8.08
N GLU A 201 5.36 25.36 7.37
CA GLU A 201 4.77 26.66 7.02
C GLU A 201 3.26 26.59 7.27
N GLN A 202 2.71 27.61 7.94
CA GLN A 202 1.26 27.68 8.21
C GLN A 202 0.70 26.39 8.87
N ASN A 203 1.45 25.79 9.80
CA ASN A 203 1.11 24.55 10.49
C ASN A 203 0.96 23.33 9.56
N GLN A 204 1.61 23.33 8.39
CA GLN A 204 1.63 22.26 7.40
C GLN A 204 3.05 21.84 7.09
N LEU A 205 3.26 20.56 6.83
CA LEU A 205 4.52 20.06 6.27
C LEU A 205 4.57 20.39 4.79
N CYS A 206 5.62 21.07 4.35
CA CYS A 206 5.83 21.39 2.95
C CYS A 206 7.25 21.08 2.49
N PHE A 207 7.43 21.03 1.18
CA PHE A 207 8.71 20.89 0.53
C PHE A 207 9.17 22.26 0.00
N ASP A 208 10.34 22.70 0.43
CA ASP A 208 10.82 24.06 0.20
C ASP A 208 11.57 24.19 -1.13
N LEU A 209 10.88 24.73 -2.13
CA LEU A 209 11.41 25.03 -3.46
C LEU A 209 11.83 26.50 -3.62
N TYR A 210 11.90 27.26 -2.53
CA TYR A 210 12.21 28.69 -2.53
C TYR A 210 13.42 29.00 -1.66
N SER A 211 14.24 29.94 -2.12
CA SER A 211 15.29 30.59 -1.34
C SER A 211 15.34 32.08 -1.66
N GLU A 212 16.15 32.84 -0.93
CA GLU A 212 16.38 34.27 -1.22
C GLU A 212 16.90 34.50 -2.66
N ASN A 213 17.60 33.50 -3.23
CA ASN A 213 18.11 33.52 -4.59
C ASN A 213 17.08 33.04 -5.64
N GLY A 214 15.82 32.79 -5.24
CA GLY A 214 14.75 32.36 -6.12
C GLY A 214 14.43 30.86 -6.03
N PHE A 215 13.95 30.28 -7.14
CA PHE A 215 13.53 28.89 -7.23
C PHE A 215 14.71 27.91 -7.07
N ARG A 216 14.52 26.88 -6.25
CA ARG A 216 15.53 25.85 -5.96
C ARG A 216 15.43 24.67 -6.90
N GLN A 217 16.18 24.70 -7.98
CA GLN A 217 16.22 23.63 -8.98
C GLN A 217 16.74 22.30 -8.40
N ASP A 218 17.65 22.35 -7.43
CA ASP A 218 18.19 21.19 -6.72
C ASP A 218 17.08 20.47 -5.92
N ALA A 219 16.27 21.23 -5.18
CA ALA A 219 15.15 20.70 -4.42
C ALA A 219 14.06 20.11 -5.33
N TRP A 220 13.78 20.79 -6.45
CA TRP A 220 12.86 20.27 -7.47
C TRP A 220 13.30 18.91 -8.01
N SER A 221 14.59 18.80 -8.36
CA SER A 221 15.15 17.56 -8.90
C SER A 221 15.02 16.38 -7.90
N GLU A 222 15.29 16.62 -6.60
CA GLU A 222 15.12 15.59 -5.57
C GLU A 222 13.64 15.19 -5.38
N LEU A 223 12.72 16.16 -5.41
CA LEU A 223 11.29 15.89 -5.32
C LEU A 223 10.80 15.01 -6.48
N VAL A 224 11.16 15.38 -7.71
CA VAL A 224 10.79 14.61 -8.91
C VAL A 224 11.42 13.22 -8.89
N ASN A 225 12.69 13.09 -8.45
CA ASN A 225 13.34 11.78 -8.30
C ASN A 225 12.59 10.89 -7.32
N LEU A 226 12.16 11.42 -6.16
CA LEU A 226 11.36 10.67 -5.19
C LEU A 226 10.07 10.12 -5.82
N LEU A 227 9.39 10.94 -6.63
CA LEU A 227 8.18 10.53 -7.35
C LEU A 227 8.44 9.44 -8.40
N ARG A 228 9.56 9.52 -9.10
CA ARG A 228 10.00 8.50 -10.07
C ARG A 228 10.29 7.17 -9.39
N ILE A 229 10.98 7.18 -8.24
CA ILE A 229 11.25 5.97 -7.44
C ILE A 229 9.94 5.32 -7.03
N ARG A 230 9.02 6.10 -6.48
CA ARG A 230 7.70 5.61 -6.08
C ARG A 230 6.94 5.00 -7.27
N TYR A 231 6.90 5.69 -8.41
CA TYR A 231 6.30 5.15 -9.63
C TYR A 231 6.94 3.82 -10.04
N SER A 232 8.28 3.75 -10.04
CA SER A 232 9.02 2.56 -10.46
C SER A 232 8.73 1.36 -9.57
N LEU A 233 8.65 1.53 -8.25
CA LEU A 233 8.24 0.48 -7.30
C LEU A 233 6.77 0.08 -7.53
N THR A 234 5.90 1.07 -7.75
CA THR A 234 4.48 0.79 -8.04
C THR A 234 4.34 -0.09 -9.27
N GLU A 235 4.99 0.27 -10.37
CA GLU A 235 4.94 -0.47 -11.63
C GLU A 235 5.54 -1.87 -11.51
N ARG A 236 6.77 -1.97 -10.98
CA ARG A 236 7.57 -3.19 -11.03
C ARG A 236 7.26 -4.18 -9.91
N VAL A 237 6.84 -3.68 -8.74
CA VAL A 237 6.62 -4.49 -7.54
C VAL A 237 5.16 -4.55 -7.16
N TYR A 238 4.52 -3.41 -6.84
CA TYR A 238 3.19 -3.41 -6.25
C TYR A 238 2.10 -3.85 -7.24
N PHE A 239 2.23 -3.47 -8.52
CA PHE A 239 1.34 -3.90 -9.61
C PHE A 239 1.94 -4.98 -10.52
N HIS A 240 2.96 -5.71 -10.05
CA HIS A 240 3.46 -6.86 -10.80
C HIS A 240 2.37 -7.93 -10.93
N HIS A 241 2.10 -8.38 -12.16
CA HIS A 241 0.98 -9.27 -12.45
C HIS A 241 0.96 -10.58 -11.63
N THR A 242 2.14 -11.12 -11.28
CA THR A 242 2.25 -12.32 -10.46
C THR A 242 1.83 -12.04 -9.01
N LYS A 243 2.20 -10.86 -8.46
CA LYS A 243 1.75 -10.43 -7.12
C LYS A 243 0.24 -10.25 -7.12
N MET A 244 -0.33 -9.61 -8.15
CA MET A 244 -1.77 -9.42 -8.24
C MET A 244 -2.53 -10.74 -8.33
N VAL A 245 -2.10 -11.69 -9.15
CA VAL A 245 -2.80 -12.97 -9.25
C VAL A 245 -2.68 -13.81 -7.98
N SER A 246 -1.51 -13.85 -7.35
CA SER A 246 -1.32 -14.58 -6.09
C SER A 246 -2.12 -13.97 -4.95
N GLY A 247 -2.16 -12.64 -4.86
CA GLY A 247 -3.01 -11.92 -3.92
C GLY A 247 -4.49 -12.17 -4.15
N ALA A 248 -4.96 -12.12 -5.41
CA ALA A 248 -6.34 -12.42 -5.76
C ALA A 248 -6.74 -13.87 -5.43
N MET A 249 -5.84 -14.85 -5.65
CA MET A 249 -6.07 -16.25 -5.25
C MET A 249 -6.18 -16.38 -3.74
N LEU A 250 -5.29 -15.76 -2.98
CA LEU A 250 -5.31 -15.78 -1.51
C LEU A 250 -6.57 -15.09 -0.97
N SER A 251 -6.92 -13.94 -1.53
CA SER A 251 -8.15 -13.22 -1.19
C SER A 251 -9.40 -14.05 -1.45
N ARG A 252 -9.46 -14.79 -2.58
CA ARG A 252 -10.61 -15.67 -2.87
C ARG A 252 -10.73 -16.82 -1.87
N LEU A 253 -9.60 -17.34 -1.38
CA LEU A 253 -9.58 -18.37 -0.34
C LEU A 253 -10.07 -17.84 1.01
N LEU A 254 -9.69 -16.62 1.41
CA LEU A 254 -10.22 -16.00 2.62
C LEU A 254 -11.71 -15.66 2.46
N GLU A 255 -12.10 -15.08 1.31
CA GLU A 255 -13.50 -14.73 1.02
C GLU A 255 -14.44 -15.92 1.26
N VAL A 256 -14.10 -17.11 0.76
CA VAL A 256 -14.95 -18.31 0.95
C VAL A 256 -14.97 -18.79 2.41
N LEU A 257 -13.90 -18.60 3.16
CA LEU A 257 -13.92 -18.94 4.60
C LEU A 257 -14.86 -18.02 5.37
N LEU A 258 -14.84 -16.71 5.08
CA LEU A 258 -15.76 -15.73 5.67
C LEU A 258 -17.21 -16.01 5.26
N GLU A 259 -17.48 -16.21 3.97
CA GLU A 259 -18.81 -16.57 3.44
C GLU A 259 -19.40 -17.83 4.08
N LYS A 260 -18.57 -18.76 4.52
CA LYS A 260 -18.96 -20.04 5.14
C LYS A 260 -18.95 -20.00 6.67
N GLY A 261 -18.68 -18.87 7.29
CA GLY A 261 -18.52 -18.76 8.76
C GLY A 261 -17.44 -19.70 9.29
N ARG A 262 -16.34 -19.87 8.54
CA ARG A 262 -15.22 -20.74 8.91
C ARG A 262 -14.05 -20.00 9.52
N ILE A 263 -14.08 -18.68 9.50
CA ILE A 263 -13.11 -17.79 10.13
C ILE A 263 -13.84 -16.49 10.47
N GLU A 264 -13.51 -15.92 11.63
CA GLU A 264 -13.95 -14.58 12.02
C GLU A 264 -12.82 -13.58 11.76
N VAL A 265 -13.19 -12.31 11.52
CA VAL A 265 -12.20 -11.27 11.19
C VAL A 265 -11.22 -11.03 12.34
N GLU A 266 -11.72 -11.08 13.58
CA GLU A 266 -10.94 -10.87 14.79
C GLU A 266 -9.86 -11.94 14.99
N GLU A 267 -10.07 -13.18 14.50
CA GLU A 267 -9.03 -14.21 14.53
C GLU A 267 -7.76 -13.75 13.77
N LEU A 268 -7.93 -12.96 12.68
CA LEU A 268 -6.82 -12.46 11.88
C LEU A 268 -5.92 -11.49 12.66
N TYR A 269 -6.44 -10.81 13.68
CA TYR A 269 -5.69 -9.85 14.49
C TYR A 269 -4.55 -10.49 15.27
N HIS A 270 -4.64 -11.78 15.54
CA HIS A 270 -3.65 -12.54 16.29
C HIS A 270 -2.67 -13.33 15.39
N LEU A 271 -2.95 -13.42 14.09
CA LEU A 271 -2.19 -14.27 13.18
C LEU A 271 -1.02 -13.54 12.53
N ARG A 272 -0.05 -14.34 12.08
CA ARG A 272 1.06 -14.00 11.19
C ARG A 272 0.81 -14.68 9.84
N ASP A 273 1.59 -14.34 8.82
CA ASP A 273 1.43 -14.93 7.47
C ASP A 273 1.42 -16.45 7.49
N ASP A 274 2.40 -17.06 8.17
CA ASP A 274 2.55 -18.52 8.19
C ASP A 274 1.44 -19.21 9.02
N SER A 275 1.07 -18.66 10.18
CA SER A 275 -0.04 -19.19 10.97
C SER A 275 -1.39 -19.05 10.28
N PHE A 276 -1.58 -17.95 9.54
CA PHE A 276 -2.75 -17.77 8.68
C PHE A 276 -2.80 -18.81 7.56
N LEU A 277 -1.70 -19.04 6.84
CA LEU A 277 -1.63 -20.07 5.79
C LEU A 277 -1.94 -21.45 6.32
N TYR A 278 -1.44 -21.80 7.51
CA TYR A 278 -1.75 -23.07 8.14
C TYR A 278 -3.25 -23.21 8.44
N ILE A 279 -3.88 -22.21 9.05
CA ILE A 279 -5.31 -22.20 9.33
C ILE A 279 -6.14 -22.23 8.04
N LEU A 280 -5.75 -21.43 7.05
CA LEU A 280 -6.36 -21.41 5.72
C LEU A 280 -6.37 -22.81 5.10
N GLU A 281 -5.22 -23.48 5.10
CA GLU A 281 -5.09 -24.83 4.56
C GLU A 281 -6.03 -25.81 5.28
N GLN A 282 -6.00 -25.87 6.61
CA GLN A 282 -6.85 -26.78 7.40
C GLN A 282 -8.34 -26.57 7.15
N ARG A 283 -8.77 -25.30 7.01
CA ARG A 283 -10.19 -24.97 6.84
C ARG A 283 -10.67 -25.11 5.41
N VAL A 284 -9.88 -24.66 4.40
CA VAL A 284 -10.24 -24.77 2.99
C VAL A 284 -10.24 -26.21 2.49
N ARG A 285 -9.35 -27.09 3.01
CA ARG A 285 -9.38 -28.52 2.69
C ARG A 285 -10.73 -29.20 3.00
N LYS A 286 -11.53 -28.65 3.88
CA LYS A 286 -12.90 -29.13 4.18
C LYS A 286 -13.95 -28.61 3.17
N ILE A 287 -13.57 -27.68 2.27
CA ILE A 287 -14.45 -27.10 1.25
C ILE A 287 -14.04 -27.63 -0.13
N ARG A 288 -14.58 -28.82 -0.52
CA ARG A 288 -14.15 -29.58 -1.72
C ARG A 288 -13.93 -28.73 -2.98
N PRO A 289 -14.85 -27.82 -3.40
CA PRO A 289 -14.68 -27.06 -4.64
C PRO A 289 -13.47 -26.11 -4.64
N TYR A 290 -12.91 -25.75 -3.47
CA TYR A 290 -11.81 -24.79 -3.35
C TYR A 290 -10.45 -25.44 -3.09
N ARG A 291 -10.38 -26.78 -2.90
CA ARG A 291 -9.12 -27.52 -2.77
C ARG A 291 -8.17 -27.27 -3.95
N PRO A 292 -8.62 -27.36 -5.23
CA PRO A 292 -7.72 -27.12 -6.36
C PRO A 292 -7.11 -25.70 -6.38
N LEU A 293 -7.86 -24.67 -5.96
CA LEU A 293 -7.36 -23.32 -5.85
C LEU A 293 -6.26 -23.23 -4.77
N LEU A 294 -6.50 -23.83 -3.61
CA LEU A 294 -5.53 -23.90 -2.52
C LEU A 294 -4.26 -24.62 -2.96
N ASP A 295 -4.39 -25.82 -3.56
CA ASP A 295 -3.25 -26.62 -4.02
C ASP A 295 -2.44 -25.89 -5.10
N CYS A 296 -3.12 -25.18 -6.01
CA CYS A 296 -2.47 -24.31 -6.99
C CYS A 296 -1.69 -23.16 -6.32
N PHE A 297 -2.27 -22.52 -5.32
CA PHE A 297 -1.60 -21.42 -4.59
C PHE A 297 -0.35 -21.94 -3.86
N LEU A 298 -0.49 -23.00 -3.06
CA LEU A 298 0.60 -23.58 -2.28
C LEU A 298 1.74 -24.12 -3.17
N ALA A 299 1.41 -24.71 -4.32
CA ALA A 299 2.39 -25.20 -5.29
C ALA A 299 2.95 -24.10 -6.21
N ARG A 300 2.58 -22.83 -6.02
CA ARG A 300 2.91 -21.70 -6.92
C ARG A 300 2.49 -21.94 -8.38
N LYS A 301 1.47 -22.75 -8.62
CA LYS A 301 0.83 -22.92 -9.94
C LYS A 301 -0.26 -21.87 -10.12
N LEU A 302 0.16 -20.60 -10.20
CA LEU A 302 -0.73 -19.47 -10.19
C LEU A 302 -1.66 -19.46 -11.42
N TYR A 303 -2.86 -18.91 -11.23
CA TYR A 303 -3.85 -18.74 -12.29
C TYR A 303 -3.31 -17.87 -13.42
N LYS A 304 -3.84 -18.07 -14.61
CA LYS A 304 -3.39 -17.38 -15.83
C LYS A 304 -4.33 -16.23 -16.17
N ARG A 305 -3.76 -15.17 -16.73
CA ARG A 305 -4.53 -14.07 -17.32
C ARG A 305 -5.23 -14.56 -18.58
N VAL A 306 -6.54 -14.38 -18.66
CA VAL A 306 -7.38 -14.85 -19.77
C VAL A 306 -8.04 -13.69 -20.49
N TYR A 307 -8.41 -12.66 -19.75
CA TYR A 307 -9.00 -11.43 -20.27
C TYR A 307 -8.42 -10.25 -19.55
N MET A 308 -8.22 -9.14 -20.27
CA MET A 308 -7.67 -7.90 -19.72
C MET A 308 -8.31 -6.69 -20.39
N VAL A 309 -8.63 -5.68 -19.57
CA VAL A 309 -8.89 -4.30 -19.97
C VAL A 309 -7.89 -3.41 -19.25
N ALA A 310 -7.21 -2.54 -19.98
CA ALA A 310 -6.24 -1.59 -19.44
C ALA A 310 -6.70 -0.15 -19.66
N LYS A 311 -6.27 0.73 -18.78
CA LYS A 311 -6.38 2.17 -18.94
C LYS A 311 -5.11 2.65 -19.63
N ASN A 312 -5.16 2.83 -20.95
CA ASN A 312 -4.00 3.31 -21.72
C ASN A 312 -4.24 4.73 -22.23
N PRO A 313 -3.51 5.74 -21.75
CA PRO A 313 -3.68 7.12 -22.17
C PRO A 313 -3.23 7.39 -23.63
N LEU A 314 -2.47 6.46 -24.23
CA LEU A 314 -1.94 6.61 -25.60
C LEU A 314 -2.79 5.88 -26.65
N ASP A 315 -3.85 5.20 -26.25
CA ASP A 315 -4.66 4.38 -27.14
C ASP A 315 -6.10 4.88 -27.19
N LEU A 316 -6.66 4.92 -28.40
CA LEU A 316 -8.08 5.21 -28.67
C LEU A 316 -9.03 4.16 -28.04
N SER A 317 -8.50 3.04 -27.56
CA SER A 317 -9.22 1.99 -26.84
C SER A 317 -9.36 2.25 -25.33
N HIS A 318 -9.06 3.47 -24.85
CA HIS A 318 -9.27 3.83 -23.45
C HIS A 318 -10.74 3.64 -23.06
N PRO A 319 -11.05 2.88 -22.00
CA PRO A 319 -12.45 2.69 -21.61
C PRO A 319 -13.11 4.03 -21.31
N ALA A 320 -14.29 4.26 -21.89
CA ALA A 320 -15.06 5.46 -21.62
C ALA A 320 -15.37 5.61 -20.11
N PRO A 321 -15.64 6.81 -19.60
CA PRO A 321 -15.87 7.06 -18.17
C PRO A 321 -16.97 6.19 -17.56
N GLU A 322 -17.99 5.81 -18.34
CA GLU A 322 -19.08 4.94 -17.88
C GLU A 322 -18.56 3.54 -17.53
N TYR A 323 -17.67 2.98 -18.37
CA TYR A 323 -17.01 1.70 -18.08
C TYR A 323 -16.15 1.76 -16.83
N MET A 324 -15.40 2.85 -16.64
CA MET A 324 -14.57 3.03 -15.44
C MET A 324 -15.44 3.10 -14.18
N THR A 325 -16.57 3.80 -14.22
CA THR A 325 -17.54 3.85 -13.13
C THR A 325 -18.13 2.47 -12.85
N ARG A 326 -18.46 1.70 -13.90
CA ARG A 326 -18.93 0.32 -13.80
C ARG A 326 -17.88 -0.58 -13.15
N PHE A 327 -16.62 -0.52 -13.58
CA PHE A 327 -15.52 -1.28 -12.99
C PHE A 327 -15.36 -0.98 -11.50
N GLN A 328 -15.46 0.28 -11.10
CA GLN A 328 -15.37 0.68 -9.70
C GLN A 328 -16.52 0.12 -8.86
N ASN A 329 -17.74 0.25 -9.32
CA ASN A 329 -18.91 -0.10 -8.53
C ASN A 329 -19.20 -1.60 -8.55
N GLU A 330 -19.29 -2.21 -9.73
CA GLU A 330 -19.69 -3.62 -9.88
C GLU A 330 -18.56 -4.57 -9.52
N PHE A 331 -17.30 -4.25 -9.90
CA PHE A 331 -16.21 -5.22 -9.78
C PHE A 331 -15.24 -4.92 -8.65
N HIS A 332 -14.82 -3.67 -8.45
CA HIS A 332 -13.96 -3.34 -7.32
C HIS A 332 -14.73 -3.36 -6.00
N ARG A 333 -15.83 -2.60 -5.90
CA ARG A 333 -16.68 -2.54 -4.70
C ARG A 333 -17.62 -3.72 -4.53
N ASN A 334 -17.77 -4.55 -5.57
CA ASN A 334 -18.70 -5.68 -5.60
C ASN A 334 -20.13 -5.30 -5.18
N GLN A 335 -20.62 -4.15 -5.61
CA GLN A 335 -21.97 -3.69 -5.28
C GLN A 335 -23.00 -4.73 -5.69
N ASN A 336 -23.95 -5.03 -4.78
CA ASN A 336 -24.98 -6.03 -4.97
C ASN A 336 -24.47 -7.42 -5.38
N GLY A 337 -23.19 -7.75 -5.09
CA GLY A 337 -22.59 -9.01 -5.45
C GLY A 337 -22.31 -9.20 -6.96
N ALA A 338 -22.24 -8.10 -7.73
CA ALA A 338 -22.13 -8.12 -9.19
C ALA A 338 -20.91 -8.90 -9.70
N ARG A 339 -19.73 -8.72 -9.05
CA ARG A 339 -18.52 -9.49 -9.35
C ARG A 339 -18.74 -11.00 -9.14
N ALA A 340 -19.28 -11.36 -7.99
CA ALA A 340 -19.52 -12.77 -7.66
C ALA A 340 -20.57 -13.41 -8.59
N GLU A 341 -21.59 -12.66 -9.00
CA GLU A 341 -22.60 -13.17 -9.94
C GLU A 341 -22.02 -13.35 -11.35
N LEU A 342 -21.18 -12.44 -11.81
CA LEU A 342 -20.50 -12.61 -13.11
C LEU A 342 -19.54 -13.80 -13.08
N GLU A 343 -18.80 -14.04 -11.99
CA GLU A 343 -17.98 -15.23 -11.81
C GLU A 343 -18.83 -16.51 -11.87
N LYS A 344 -20.00 -16.53 -11.22
CA LYS A 344 -20.94 -17.69 -11.28
C LYS A 344 -21.52 -17.90 -12.66
N ARG A 345 -21.90 -16.85 -13.38
CA ARG A 345 -22.44 -16.93 -14.75
C ARG A 345 -21.39 -17.48 -15.73
N LEU A 346 -20.15 -16.98 -15.63
CA LEU A 346 -19.04 -17.49 -16.44
C LEU A 346 -18.75 -18.96 -16.12
N ALA A 347 -18.72 -19.34 -14.84
CA ALA A 347 -18.51 -20.74 -14.41
C ALA A 347 -19.57 -21.68 -14.97
N ARG A 348 -20.85 -21.29 -14.89
CA ARG A 348 -21.98 -22.05 -15.49
C ARG A 348 -21.84 -22.17 -17.02
N HIS A 349 -21.50 -21.06 -17.72
CA HIS A 349 -21.31 -21.05 -19.16
C HIS A 349 -20.18 -21.98 -19.62
N LEU A 350 -19.13 -22.12 -18.82
CA LEU A 350 -17.97 -22.97 -19.11
C LEU A 350 -18.11 -24.40 -18.55
N ASN A 351 -19.11 -24.64 -17.71
CA ASN A 351 -19.32 -25.90 -16.98
C ASN A 351 -18.09 -26.27 -16.10
N ILE A 352 -17.57 -25.28 -15.32
CA ILE A 352 -16.45 -25.45 -14.43
C ILE A 352 -16.77 -24.88 -13.03
N PRO A 353 -16.04 -25.28 -11.98
CA PRO A 353 -16.23 -24.72 -10.64
C PRO A 353 -15.95 -23.22 -10.61
N THR A 354 -16.73 -22.46 -9.83
CA THR A 354 -16.50 -21.01 -9.63
C THR A 354 -15.12 -20.72 -9.02
N SER A 355 -14.59 -21.65 -8.23
CA SER A 355 -13.23 -21.54 -7.68
C SER A 355 -12.12 -21.49 -8.73
N ALA A 356 -12.40 -21.94 -9.98
CA ALA A 356 -11.45 -21.88 -11.09
C ALA A 356 -11.36 -20.49 -11.76
N ILE A 357 -12.17 -19.52 -11.31
CA ILE A 357 -12.36 -18.20 -11.93
C ILE A 357 -12.17 -17.12 -10.86
N ILE A 358 -11.42 -16.08 -11.19
CA ILE A 358 -11.24 -14.91 -10.33
C ILE A 358 -11.26 -13.65 -11.19
N LEU A 359 -12.25 -12.77 -10.96
CA LEU A 359 -12.25 -11.42 -11.50
C LEU A 359 -11.47 -10.50 -10.53
N TYR A 360 -10.63 -9.68 -11.10
CA TYR A 360 -9.80 -8.71 -10.36
C TYR A 360 -10.00 -7.32 -10.95
N ALA A 361 -10.35 -6.36 -10.10
CA ALA A 361 -10.52 -4.96 -10.45
C ALA A 361 -9.90 -4.09 -9.36
N PRO A 362 -8.77 -3.41 -9.60
CA PRO A 362 -8.24 -2.44 -8.66
C PRO A 362 -9.06 -1.15 -8.64
N ASP A 363 -8.84 -0.30 -7.63
CA ASP A 363 -9.47 1.02 -7.56
C ASP A 363 -9.11 1.85 -8.82
N ILE A 364 -10.10 2.47 -9.44
CA ILE A 364 -9.90 3.33 -10.62
C ILE A 364 -9.21 4.65 -10.30
N HIS A 365 -9.25 5.07 -9.02
CA HIS A 365 -8.68 6.34 -8.54
C HIS A 365 -7.20 6.20 -8.16
N MET A 366 -6.46 5.36 -8.89
CA MET A 366 -5.01 5.27 -8.74
C MET A 366 -4.37 6.63 -9.02
N ARG A 367 -4.10 7.39 -7.96
CA ARG A 367 -3.40 8.67 -8.05
C ARG A 367 -2.05 8.57 -7.34
N LEU A 368 -1.03 9.16 -7.93
CA LEU A 368 0.19 9.45 -7.21
C LEU A 368 -0.20 10.34 -6.01
N LYS A 369 -0.09 9.83 -4.76
CA LYS A 369 -0.32 10.64 -3.54
C LYS A 369 0.51 11.93 -3.56
N ALA A 370 1.57 11.95 -4.35
CA ALA A 370 2.46 13.06 -4.60
C ALA A 370 1.78 14.34 -5.15
N ALA A 371 0.65 14.24 -5.82
CA ALA A 371 -0.11 15.43 -6.26
C ALA A 371 -0.61 16.29 -5.07
N ARG A 372 -0.58 15.74 -3.85
CA ARG A 372 -0.98 16.45 -2.62
C ARG A 372 0.20 17.04 -1.85
N VAL A 373 1.44 16.90 -2.33
CA VAL A 373 2.60 17.52 -1.67
C VAL A 373 2.43 19.02 -1.67
N MET A 374 2.44 19.62 -0.47
CA MET A 374 2.48 21.06 -0.35
C MET A 374 3.90 21.55 -0.60
N VAL A 375 4.05 22.59 -1.42
CA VAL A 375 5.33 23.17 -1.78
C VAL A 375 5.34 24.67 -1.55
N ARG A 376 6.48 25.18 -1.06
CA ARG A 376 6.75 26.59 -0.95
C ARG A 376 7.59 27.04 -2.16
N VAL A 377 7.04 27.91 -3.00
CA VAL A 377 7.71 28.40 -4.24
C VAL A 377 8.00 29.91 -4.22
N SER A 378 7.55 30.59 -3.16
CA SER A 378 7.74 32.02 -2.97
C SER A 378 7.48 32.35 -1.49
N ALA A 379 7.64 33.62 -1.10
CA ALA A 379 7.20 34.13 0.21
C ALA A 379 5.67 34.21 0.39
N GLY A 380 4.89 33.72 -0.58
CA GLY A 380 3.42 33.70 -0.58
C GLY A 380 2.83 32.39 -0.04
N PRO A 381 1.54 32.12 -0.32
CA PRO A 381 0.86 30.93 0.17
C PRO A 381 1.47 29.64 -0.39
N LEU A 382 1.35 28.56 0.38
CA LEU A 382 1.68 27.22 -0.07
C LEU A 382 0.82 26.83 -1.27
N LYS A 383 1.40 26.05 -2.18
CA LYS A 383 0.71 25.48 -3.35
C LYS A 383 0.77 23.97 -3.31
N SER A 384 -0.25 23.32 -3.87
CA SER A 384 -0.17 21.88 -4.10
C SER A 384 0.73 21.60 -5.32
N LEU A 385 1.58 20.59 -5.23
CA LEU A 385 2.38 20.15 -6.38
C LEU A 385 1.52 19.79 -7.59
N GLY A 386 0.31 19.30 -7.35
CA GLY A 386 -0.67 18.97 -8.39
C GLY A 386 -1.20 20.18 -9.19
N ASP A 387 -1.01 21.40 -8.66
CA ASP A 387 -1.44 22.63 -9.34
C ASP A 387 -0.42 23.08 -10.42
N PHE A 388 0.76 22.47 -10.43
CA PHE A 388 1.81 22.80 -11.41
C PHE A 388 1.65 21.99 -12.68
N LYS A 389 1.46 22.71 -13.80
CA LYS A 389 1.49 22.12 -15.14
C LYS A 389 2.94 21.93 -15.57
N HIS A 390 3.59 20.89 -15.05
CA HIS A 390 4.96 20.56 -15.45
C HIS A 390 4.96 19.25 -16.24
N PRO A 391 5.56 19.21 -17.45
CA PRO A 391 5.49 18.04 -18.34
C PRO A 391 5.93 16.74 -17.69
N GLU A 392 6.90 16.79 -16.81
CA GLU A 392 7.43 15.64 -16.08
C GLU A 392 6.44 15.07 -15.06
N LEU A 393 5.73 15.93 -14.32
CA LEU A 393 4.67 15.53 -13.38
C LEU A 393 3.46 14.95 -14.11
N GLU A 394 3.08 15.57 -15.24
CA GLU A 394 2.01 15.07 -16.10
C GLU A 394 2.35 13.70 -16.66
N ALA A 395 3.58 13.52 -17.16
CA ALA A 395 4.04 12.23 -17.67
C ALA A 395 4.03 11.15 -16.60
N LEU A 396 4.51 11.44 -15.38
CA LEU A 396 4.48 10.49 -14.26
C LEU A 396 3.04 10.13 -13.84
N ASN A 397 2.15 11.12 -13.79
CA ASN A 397 0.75 10.88 -13.43
C ASN A 397 0.04 10.03 -14.49
N ASN A 398 0.24 10.32 -15.78
CA ASN A 398 -0.32 9.56 -16.89
C ASN A 398 0.18 8.10 -16.88
N ARG A 399 1.47 7.89 -16.68
CA ARG A 399 2.06 6.54 -16.54
C ARG A 399 1.48 5.79 -15.35
N HIS A 400 1.31 6.47 -14.21
CA HIS A 400 0.73 5.85 -13.01
C HIS A 400 -0.72 5.43 -13.24
N GLN A 401 -1.53 6.25 -13.91
CA GLN A 401 -2.91 5.91 -14.27
C GLN A 401 -2.98 4.72 -15.23
N ALA A 402 -2.00 4.59 -16.14
CA ALA A 402 -1.90 3.48 -17.08
C ALA A 402 -1.58 2.11 -16.43
N LEU A 403 -1.18 2.11 -15.15
CA LEU A 403 -0.97 0.86 -14.40
C LEU A 403 -2.29 0.14 -14.08
N TRP A 404 -3.43 0.84 -14.11
CA TRP A 404 -4.72 0.23 -13.87
C TRP A 404 -5.06 -0.82 -14.92
N LYS A 405 -5.43 -2.04 -14.45
CA LYS A 405 -5.85 -3.14 -15.32
C LYS A 405 -6.91 -3.99 -14.62
N PHE A 406 -7.98 -4.26 -15.33
CA PHE A 406 -8.96 -5.28 -14.98
C PHE A 406 -8.54 -6.61 -15.55
N TYR A 407 -8.69 -7.71 -14.78
CA TYR A 407 -8.32 -9.05 -15.22
C TYR A 407 -9.40 -10.10 -14.95
N LEU A 408 -9.45 -11.09 -15.85
CA LEU A 408 -9.91 -12.43 -15.54
C LEU A 408 -8.69 -13.32 -15.33
N PHE A 409 -8.60 -13.96 -14.18
CA PHE A 409 -7.68 -15.04 -13.90
C PHE A 409 -8.42 -16.37 -13.90
N MET A 410 -7.83 -17.41 -14.51
CA MET A 410 -8.40 -18.76 -14.52
C MET A 410 -7.34 -19.80 -14.20
N SER A 411 -7.80 -20.92 -13.61
CA SER A 411 -6.97 -22.09 -13.34
C SER A 411 -6.36 -22.64 -14.63
N PRO A 412 -5.06 -22.94 -14.68
CA PRO A 412 -4.39 -23.51 -15.85
C PRO A 412 -4.97 -24.89 -16.24
N GLN A 413 -5.64 -25.57 -15.35
CA GLN A 413 -6.35 -26.81 -15.63
C GLN A 413 -7.39 -26.68 -16.77
N TYR A 414 -7.93 -25.47 -16.96
CA TYR A 414 -8.97 -25.16 -17.96
C TYR A 414 -8.43 -24.32 -19.13
N GLU A 415 -7.15 -24.47 -19.49
CA GLU A 415 -6.51 -23.69 -20.54
C GLU A 415 -7.25 -23.76 -21.89
N HIS A 416 -7.80 -24.93 -22.23
CA HIS A 416 -8.60 -25.16 -23.43
C HIS A 416 -9.88 -24.30 -23.49
N LEU A 417 -10.33 -23.71 -22.38
CA LEU A 417 -11.50 -22.83 -22.30
C LEU A 417 -11.16 -21.33 -22.30
N PHE A 418 -9.89 -20.95 -22.30
CA PHE A 418 -9.49 -19.55 -22.15
C PHE A 418 -10.06 -18.64 -23.24
N VAL A 419 -10.03 -19.09 -24.51
CA VAL A 419 -10.60 -18.31 -25.62
C VAL A 419 -12.12 -18.14 -25.45
N LYS A 420 -12.83 -19.20 -25.03
CA LYS A 420 -14.27 -19.15 -24.79
C LYS A 420 -14.63 -18.23 -23.63
N ALA A 421 -13.83 -18.25 -22.56
CA ALA A 421 -13.98 -17.36 -21.41
C ALA A 421 -13.75 -15.89 -21.79
N GLY A 422 -12.70 -15.59 -22.54
CA GLY A 422 -12.42 -14.25 -23.04
C GLY A 422 -13.56 -13.69 -23.88
N LYS A 423 -14.06 -14.45 -24.85
CA LYS A 423 -15.21 -14.07 -25.69
C LYS A 423 -16.51 -13.87 -24.90
N PHE A 424 -16.71 -14.64 -23.83
CA PHE A 424 -17.84 -14.42 -22.93
C PHE A 424 -17.74 -13.05 -22.26
N LEU A 425 -16.56 -12.71 -21.69
CA LEU A 425 -16.39 -11.41 -21.03
C LEU A 425 -16.42 -10.23 -22.00
N GLU A 426 -15.93 -10.38 -23.24
CA GLU A 426 -16.06 -9.34 -24.27
C GLU A 426 -17.54 -8.96 -24.49
N ARG A 427 -18.43 -9.94 -24.51
CA ARG A 427 -19.89 -9.71 -24.65
C ARG A 427 -20.52 -9.11 -23.40
N GLU A 428 -20.15 -9.61 -22.23
CA GLU A 428 -20.74 -9.17 -20.95
C GLU A 428 -20.27 -7.78 -20.54
N ILE A 429 -19.01 -7.45 -20.80
CA ILE A 429 -18.40 -6.16 -20.45
C ILE A 429 -18.60 -5.14 -21.56
N GLY A 430 -18.62 -5.57 -22.82
CA GLY A 430 -18.72 -4.70 -24.00
C GLY A 430 -17.37 -4.14 -24.46
N LEU A 431 -16.25 -4.68 -23.98
CA LEU A 431 -14.90 -4.22 -24.32
C LEU A 431 -14.07 -5.41 -24.88
N PRO A 432 -13.20 -5.18 -25.88
CA PRO A 432 -12.34 -6.22 -26.44
C PRO A 432 -11.29 -6.67 -25.43
N ASN A 433 -10.84 -7.93 -25.58
CA ASN A 433 -9.74 -8.48 -24.82
C ASN A 433 -8.39 -7.90 -25.29
N GLN A 434 -7.78 -7.05 -24.48
CA GLN A 434 -6.51 -6.39 -24.80
C GLN A 434 -5.27 -7.25 -24.51
N LEU A 435 -5.43 -8.45 -23.94
CA LEU A 435 -4.30 -9.31 -23.55
C LEU A 435 -3.42 -9.70 -24.74
N ALA A 436 -3.99 -9.93 -25.92
CA ALA A 436 -3.26 -10.28 -27.13
C ALA A 436 -2.37 -9.11 -27.62
N LEU A 437 -2.84 -7.89 -27.47
CA LEU A 437 -2.10 -6.68 -27.84
C LEU A 437 -0.89 -6.48 -26.90
N PHE A 438 -1.07 -6.71 -25.60
CA PHE A 438 0.02 -6.69 -24.62
C PHE A 438 1.09 -7.74 -24.91
N ASN A 439 0.68 -8.96 -25.21
CA ASN A 439 1.61 -10.06 -25.50
C ASN A 439 2.39 -9.85 -26.81
N ARG A 440 1.87 -9.06 -27.74
CA ARG A 440 2.55 -8.70 -28.99
C ARG A 440 3.44 -7.45 -28.89
N GLY A 441 3.56 -6.86 -27.71
CA GLY A 441 4.31 -5.62 -27.48
C GLY A 441 3.66 -4.35 -28.03
N GLN A 442 2.47 -4.45 -28.62
CA GLN A 442 1.79 -3.30 -29.25
C GLN A 442 1.26 -2.26 -28.25
N LEU A 443 1.11 -2.64 -26.97
CA LEU A 443 0.73 -1.73 -25.88
C LEU A 443 1.88 -1.43 -24.92
N THR A 444 3.08 -1.98 -25.16
CA THR A 444 4.27 -1.74 -24.34
C THR A 444 5.19 -0.67 -24.92
N LEU A 445 4.88 -0.14 -26.10
CA LEU A 445 5.65 0.94 -26.73
C LEU A 445 5.24 2.32 -26.16
N GLY A 446 5.21 2.40 -24.86
CA GLY A 446 5.17 3.66 -24.10
C GLY A 446 6.46 3.87 -23.33
N PHE A 447 7.59 3.40 -23.89
CA PHE A 447 8.95 3.69 -23.40
C PHE A 447 9.73 4.42 -24.43
#